data_3cb12797f38386994fe0793026e2dad0
#
_entry.id   3cb12797f38386994fe0793026e2dad0
#
_cell.length_a   1.000
_cell.length_b   1.000
_cell.length_c   1.000
_cell.angle_alpha   90.00
_cell.angle_beta   90.00
_cell.angle_gamma   90.00
#
_symmetry.space_group_name_H-M   'P 1'
#
loop_
_entity.id
_entity.type
_entity.pdbx_description
1 polymer ?
#
loop_
_entity_poly.entity_id
_entity_poly.type
_entity_poly.pdbx_seq_one_letter_code
_entity_poly.pdbx_strand_id
1 'polypeptide(L)'
;MQLLDRVGLNFELRIESLEDLWVLSQFLVPDDKVFATTERKVKIGSGDKSKQVKKIIFVELDVKKTNFESSILRVSGNICNETEFTSVGQAHSLNFSINDKIKVLKRSLLKFEEKLLDNAVKSKKSKNFLVLFDKDELIASEFSDFNYSVLFERKGLGSKKYVHTEVNEEEEKFQIIESYLLRDYSNVIFCGPGIWKDKLAKYIKDKIGLKVMVFPWSDVSTSAVFKCLKEVSKSGVLVNSQLSKENDVVSLLLENIRRGSKFCYGFDNCVGSINSGAVEVFLVSTKFIENSKDDGSYVKVNDLMRLVEQLNGDLVIVNSKNESGKILDGLGSVGCILRY
;
A
#
# COMPACT_ATOMS: atom_id res chain seq x y z
N MET A 1 9.95 -1.58 7.65
CA MET A 1 10.56 -2.93 7.49
C MET A 1 12.01 -2.87 7.86
N GLN A 2 12.52 -3.85 8.58
CA GLN A 2 13.94 -3.95 8.89
C GLN A 2 14.56 -5.11 8.11
N LEU A 3 15.57 -4.83 7.30
CA LEU A 3 16.39 -5.85 6.68
C LEU A 3 17.41 -6.34 7.75
N LEU A 4 17.31 -7.61 8.14
CA LEU A 4 18.19 -8.23 9.14
C LEU A 4 19.42 -8.82 8.47
N ASP A 5 19.23 -9.49 7.34
CA ASP A 5 20.33 -10.10 6.55
C ASP A 5 19.94 -10.20 5.07
N ARG A 6 20.94 -10.13 4.18
CA ARG A 6 20.80 -10.36 2.74
C ARG A 6 22.03 -11.05 2.18
N VAL A 7 21.83 -12.24 1.63
CA VAL A 7 22.88 -12.98 0.90
C VAL A 7 22.32 -13.38 -0.46
N GLY A 8 22.71 -12.64 -1.50
CA GLY A 8 22.21 -12.84 -2.85
C GLY A 8 20.71 -12.64 -2.95
N LEU A 9 19.97 -13.72 -3.26
CA LEU A 9 18.50 -13.74 -3.33
C LEU A 9 17.81 -14.18 -2.03
N ASN A 10 18.58 -14.37 -0.95
CA ASN A 10 18.07 -14.73 0.36
C ASN A 10 17.94 -13.48 1.23
N PHE A 11 16.77 -13.23 1.77
CA PHE A 11 16.43 -12.06 2.56
C PHE A 11 15.88 -12.49 3.92
N GLU A 12 16.40 -11.93 5.00
CA GLU A 12 15.80 -12.05 6.33
C GLU A 12 15.25 -10.67 6.75
N LEU A 13 13.95 -10.60 6.98
CA LEU A 13 13.22 -9.36 7.18
C LEU A 13 12.44 -9.41 8.49
N ARG A 14 12.36 -8.27 9.20
CA ARG A 14 11.44 -8.05 10.30
C ARG A 14 10.33 -7.11 9.86
N ILE A 15 9.11 -7.54 10.08
CA ILE A 15 7.89 -6.76 9.80
C ILE A 15 7.67 -5.80 10.95
N GLU A 16 7.53 -4.52 10.65
CA GLU A 16 7.40 -3.50 11.70
C GLU A 16 6.11 -2.68 11.55
N SER A 17 5.43 -2.73 10.37
CA SER A 17 4.22 -1.97 10.07
C SER A 17 3.26 -2.73 9.15
N LEU A 18 2.04 -2.22 8.98
CA LEU A 18 1.07 -2.78 8.03
C LEU A 18 1.51 -2.57 6.58
N GLU A 19 2.21 -1.47 6.30
CA GLU A 19 2.80 -1.19 4.99
C GLU A 19 3.84 -2.26 4.63
N ASP A 20 4.60 -2.76 5.59
CA ASP A 20 5.58 -3.83 5.35
C ASP A 20 4.89 -5.12 4.92
N LEU A 21 3.74 -5.45 5.51
CA LEU A 21 2.93 -6.60 5.09
C LEU A 21 2.40 -6.43 3.67
N TRP A 22 1.98 -5.21 3.32
CA TRP A 22 1.57 -4.90 1.95
C TRP A 22 2.74 -5.03 0.96
N VAL A 23 3.91 -4.47 1.29
CA VAL A 23 5.13 -4.60 0.48
C VAL A 23 5.49 -6.07 0.27
N LEU A 24 5.47 -6.87 1.35
CA LEU A 24 5.74 -8.31 1.27
C LEU A 24 4.72 -9.06 0.41
N SER A 25 3.45 -8.65 0.42
CA SER A 25 2.42 -9.26 -0.45
C SER A 25 2.71 -9.07 -1.94
N GLN A 26 3.39 -7.97 -2.30
CA GLN A 26 3.84 -7.68 -3.67
C GLN A 26 5.20 -8.30 -3.97
N PHE A 27 6.09 -8.35 -2.98
CA PHE A 27 7.44 -8.89 -3.09
C PHE A 27 7.46 -10.41 -3.24
N LEU A 28 6.54 -11.12 -2.55
CA LEU A 28 6.42 -12.57 -2.60
C LEU A 28 5.62 -12.99 -3.84
N VAL A 29 6.24 -13.81 -4.68
CA VAL A 29 5.64 -14.30 -5.91
C VAL A 29 5.63 -15.83 -5.93
N PRO A 30 4.82 -16.48 -6.80
CA PRO A 30 4.87 -17.93 -6.95
C PRO A 30 6.28 -18.44 -7.26
N ASP A 31 6.61 -19.61 -6.73
CA ASP A 31 7.91 -20.30 -6.78
C ASP A 31 9.04 -19.65 -5.93
N ASP A 32 8.76 -18.59 -5.19
CA ASP A 32 9.65 -18.17 -4.10
C ASP A 32 9.52 -19.13 -2.91
N LYS A 33 10.55 -19.20 -2.06
CA LYS A 33 10.50 -20.01 -0.84
C LYS A 33 10.46 -19.13 0.39
N VAL A 34 9.56 -19.47 1.31
CA VAL A 34 9.43 -18.80 2.60
C VAL A 34 9.75 -19.78 3.72
N PHE A 35 10.59 -19.34 4.64
CA PHE A 35 11.00 -20.11 5.81
C PHE A 35 10.46 -19.45 7.06
N ALA A 36 9.71 -20.20 7.86
CA ALA A 36 9.18 -19.72 9.13
C ALA A 36 8.89 -20.88 10.10
N THR A 37 8.82 -20.53 11.36
CA THR A 37 8.27 -21.39 12.40
C THR A 37 6.77 -21.16 12.55
N THR A 38 6.01 -22.23 12.63
CA THR A 38 4.55 -22.15 12.78
C THR A 38 4.08 -23.16 13.83
N GLU A 39 2.94 -22.87 14.48
CA GLU A 39 2.25 -23.83 15.35
C GLU A 39 1.36 -24.73 14.51
N ARG A 40 1.50 -26.05 14.70
CA ARG A 40 0.64 -27.02 14.07
C ARG A 40 -0.02 -27.92 15.11
N LYS A 41 -1.32 -28.18 14.92
CA LYS A 41 -2.04 -29.18 15.69
C LYS A 41 -1.71 -30.58 15.14
N VAL A 42 -1.03 -31.38 15.93
CA VAL A 42 -0.63 -32.74 15.60
C VAL A 42 -1.44 -33.71 16.45
N LYS A 43 -1.97 -34.76 15.83
CA LYS A 43 -2.60 -35.87 16.57
C LYS A 43 -1.51 -36.82 17.05
N ILE A 44 -1.37 -36.99 18.37
CA ILE A 44 -0.44 -37.93 18.98
C ILE A 44 -1.27 -39.04 19.59
N GLY A 45 -0.97 -40.32 19.24
CA GLY A 45 -1.63 -41.53 19.66
C GLY A 45 -2.48 -42.17 18.59
N SER A 46 -2.72 -43.48 18.69
CA SER A 46 -3.55 -44.28 17.79
C SER A 46 -4.92 -44.61 18.43
N GLY A 47 -6.00 -44.52 17.62
CA GLY A 47 -7.36 -44.84 18.03
C GLY A 47 -8.04 -43.74 18.89
N ASP A 48 -9.05 -44.17 19.69
CA ASP A 48 -9.90 -43.25 20.50
C ASP A 48 -9.16 -42.43 21.57
N LYS A 49 -7.88 -42.67 21.81
CA LYS A 49 -7.03 -41.95 22.77
C LYS A 49 -6.15 -40.86 22.09
N SER A 50 -6.40 -40.54 20.84
CA SER A 50 -5.59 -39.50 20.15
C SER A 50 -5.84 -38.10 20.76
N LYS A 51 -4.81 -37.46 21.25
CA LYS A 51 -4.84 -36.05 21.72
C LYS A 51 -4.27 -35.15 20.65
N GLN A 52 -4.93 -34.01 20.40
CA GLN A 52 -4.38 -32.93 19.58
C GLN A 52 -3.43 -32.09 20.42
N VAL A 53 -2.17 -32.03 20.06
CA VAL A 53 -1.16 -31.18 20.72
C VAL A 53 -0.65 -30.18 19.70
N LYS A 54 -0.50 -28.92 20.11
CA LYS A 54 0.16 -27.89 19.29
C LYS A 54 1.68 -28.10 19.39
N LYS A 55 2.34 -28.26 18.25
CA LYS A 55 3.80 -28.29 18.16
C LYS A 55 4.30 -27.16 17.28
N ILE A 56 5.42 -26.58 17.67
CA ILE A 56 6.16 -25.60 16.87
C ILE A 56 7.01 -26.38 15.88
N ILE A 57 6.81 -26.11 14.61
CA ILE A 57 7.53 -26.76 13.51
C ILE A 57 8.18 -25.69 12.62
N PHE A 58 9.34 -25.98 12.08
CA PHE A 58 9.98 -25.19 11.05
C PHE A 58 9.51 -25.67 9.68
N VAL A 59 9.05 -24.75 8.84
CA VAL A 59 8.50 -25.05 7.53
C VAL A 59 9.22 -24.26 6.47
N GLU A 60 9.64 -24.95 5.40
CA GLU A 60 10.01 -24.38 4.12
C GLU A 60 8.80 -24.47 3.19
N LEU A 61 8.28 -23.35 2.73
CA LEU A 61 7.07 -23.27 1.94
C LEU A 61 7.39 -22.73 0.54
N ASP A 62 7.07 -23.51 -0.50
CA ASP A 62 7.03 -23.05 -1.89
C ASP A 62 5.77 -22.22 -2.10
N VAL A 63 5.94 -20.92 -2.32
CA VAL A 63 4.84 -19.96 -2.38
C VAL A 63 3.98 -20.21 -3.61
N LYS A 64 2.67 -20.30 -3.42
CA LYS A 64 1.68 -20.35 -4.51
C LYS A 64 0.81 -19.10 -4.54
N LYS A 65 0.43 -18.61 -3.36
CA LYS A 65 -0.47 -17.46 -3.23
C LYS A 65 -0.15 -16.64 -1.98
N THR A 66 -0.28 -15.33 -2.12
CA THR A 66 -0.24 -14.37 -1.00
C THR A 66 -1.58 -13.66 -0.90
N ASN A 67 -2.08 -13.45 0.32
CA ASN A 67 -3.28 -12.65 0.57
C ASN A 67 -3.01 -11.73 1.77
N PHE A 68 -3.25 -10.43 1.59
CA PHE A 68 -3.12 -9.42 2.65
C PHE A 68 -4.49 -8.86 3.01
N GLU A 69 -5.01 -9.29 4.14
CA GLU A 69 -6.30 -8.84 4.68
C GLU A 69 -6.19 -8.51 6.17
N SER A 70 -6.89 -7.47 6.59
CA SER A 70 -7.14 -7.14 8.00
C SER A 70 -5.89 -7.19 8.91
N SER A 71 -4.74 -6.73 8.43
CA SER A 71 -3.48 -6.68 9.18
C SER A 71 -2.70 -8.00 9.26
N ILE A 72 -3.05 -8.99 8.46
CA ILE A 72 -2.34 -10.27 8.39
C ILE A 72 -1.94 -10.55 6.94
N LEU A 73 -0.69 -10.93 6.72
CA LEU A 73 -0.23 -11.49 5.45
C LEU A 73 -0.28 -13.01 5.54
N ARG A 74 -1.18 -13.61 4.77
CA ARG A 74 -1.26 -15.06 4.60
C ARG A 74 -0.46 -15.47 3.38
N VAL A 75 0.52 -16.35 3.56
CA VAL A 75 1.31 -16.97 2.49
C VAL A 75 0.94 -18.43 2.42
N SER A 76 0.34 -18.85 1.32
CA SER A 76 -0.11 -20.24 1.10
C SER A 76 0.75 -20.91 0.03
N GLY A 77 1.01 -22.20 0.21
CA GLY A 77 1.84 -22.96 -0.71
C GLY A 77 2.01 -24.41 -0.28
N ASN A 78 3.05 -25.04 -0.83
CA ASN A 78 3.37 -26.44 -0.55
C ASN A 78 4.64 -26.54 0.28
N ILE A 79 4.65 -27.44 1.26
CA ILE A 79 5.81 -27.71 2.11
C ILE A 79 6.89 -28.42 1.26
N CYS A 80 8.13 -27.92 1.36
CA CYS A 80 9.29 -28.46 0.66
C CYS A 80 10.20 -29.31 1.54
N ASN A 81 10.08 -29.19 2.87
CA ASN A 81 10.89 -29.95 3.82
C ASN A 81 10.07 -31.04 4.51
N GLU A 82 10.68 -32.20 4.67
CA GLU A 82 10.11 -33.29 5.45
C GLU A 82 10.49 -33.14 6.92
N THR A 83 9.51 -33.30 7.81
CA THR A 83 9.74 -33.37 9.26
C THR A 83 8.88 -34.48 9.85
N GLU A 84 9.06 -34.80 11.14
CA GLU A 84 8.22 -35.78 11.84
C GLU A 84 6.70 -35.48 11.71
N PHE A 85 6.33 -34.21 11.42
CA PHE A 85 4.93 -33.75 11.42
C PHE A 85 4.46 -33.18 10.07
N THR A 86 5.32 -33.17 9.05
CA THR A 86 5.02 -32.63 7.72
C THR A 86 5.60 -33.48 6.62
N SER A 87 4.85 -33.65 5.53
CA SER A 87 5.30 -34.34 4.32
C SER A 87 5.49 -33.33 3.20
N VAL A 88 6.49 -33.56 2.35
CA VAL A 88 6.73 -32.77 1.14
C VAL A 88 5.49 -32.75 0.23
N GLY A 89 5.18 -31.62 -0.35
CA GLY A 89 4.00 -31.42 -1.21
C GLY A 89 2.71 -31.13 -0.45
N GLN A 90 2.70 -31.20 0.87
CA GLN A 90 1.51 -30.90 1.67
C GLN A 90 1.20 -29.41 1.64
N ALA A 91 -0.08 -29.06 1.33
CA ALA A 91 -0.53 -27.68 1.38
C ALA A 91 -0.49 -27.12 2.81
N HIS A 92 0.07 -25.92 2.96
CA HIS A 92 0.15 -25.20 4.22
C HIS A 92 0.02 -23.69 4.03
N SER A 93 -0.36 -22.99 5.09
CA SER A 93 -0.44 -21.53 5.09
C SER A 93 0.27 -20.97 6.31
N LEU A 94 1.14 -19.99 6.07
CA LEU A 94 1.82 -19.20 7.09
C LEU A 94 1.11 -17.85 7.22
N ASN A 95 0.91 -17.38 8.44
CA ASN A 95 0.34 -16.07 8.72
C ASN A 95 1.41 -15.21 9.37
N PHE A 96 1.63 -14.02 8.83
CA PHE A 96 2.58 -13.04 9.33
C PHE A 96 1.85 -11.79 9.81
N SER A 97 2.32 -11.25 10.91
CA SER A 97 1.83 -10.05 11.58
C SER A 97 2.98 -9.08 11.86
N ILE A 98 2.67 -7.91 12.40
CA ILE A 98 3.68 -6.95 12.85
C ILE A 98 4.55 -7.61 13.96
N ASN A 99 5.86 -7.37 13.90
CA ASN A 99 6.95 -7.92 14.72
C ASN A 99 7.41 -9.32 14.33
N ASP A 100 6.74 -10.01 13.42
CA ASP A 100 7.22 -11.31 12.92
C ASP A 100 8.49 -11.15 12.07
N LYS A 101 9.27 -12.23 12.04
CA LYS A 101 10.40 -12.38 11.12
C LYS A 101 10.02 -13.32 10.00
N ILE A 102 10.43 -12.96 8.80
CA ILE A 102 10.25 -13.79 7.60
C ILE A 102 11.59 -13.95 6.89
N LYS A 103 11.92 -15.17 6.51
CA LYS A 103 13.04 -15.44 5.64
C LYS A 103 12.52 -15.86 4.28
N VAL A 104 13.03 -15.21 3.23
CA VAL A 104 12.58 -15.38 1.85
C VAL A 104 13.75 -15.73 0.97
N LEU A 105 13.65 -16.78 0.19
CA LEU A 105 14.56 -17.08 -0.91
C LEU A 105 13.80 -16.82 -2.23
N LYS A 106 14.22 -15.79 -2.94
CA LYS A 106 13.64 -15.42 -4.24
C LYS A 106 14.19 -16.37 -5.32
N ARG A 107 13.31 -16.80 -6.24
CA ARG A 107 13.74 -17.49 -7.46
C ARG A 107 14.47 -16.53 -8.40
N SER A 108 14.00 -15.30 -8.49
CA SER A 108 14.59 -14.21 -9.24
C SER A 108 14.16 -12.88 -8.61
N LEU A 109 14.88 -11.82 -8.89
CA LEU A 109 14.60 -10.49 -8.37
C LEU A 109 14.51 -9.50 -9.54
N LEU A 110 13.36 -8.85 -9.68
CA LEU A 110 13.17 -7.76 -10.63
C LEU A 110 13.65 -6.44 -10.01
N LYS A 111 14.07 -5.49 -10.84
CA LYS A 111 14.53 -4.18 -10.37
C LYS A 111 13.45 -3.44 -9.57
N PHE A 112 12.18 -3.58 -9.98
CA PHE A 112 11.09 -2.96 -9.25
C PHE A 112 10.89 -3.59 -7.86
N GLU A 113 11.03 -4.92 -7.71
CA GLU A 113 10.94 -5.61 -6.41
C GLU A 113 12.06 -5.16 -5.48
N GLU A 114 13.27 -5.02 -6.02
CA GLU A 114 14.41 -4.49 -5.26
C GLU A 114 14.17 -3.04 -4.82
N LYS A 115 13.71 -2.17 -5.74
CA LYS A 115 13.34 -0.79 -5.41
C LYS A 115 12.22 -0.73 -4.37
N LEU A 116 11.21 -1.59 -4.47
CA LEU A 116 10.10 -1.67 -3.53
C LEU A 116 10.58 -2.04 -2.14
N LEU A 117 11.42 -3.07 -2.03
CA LEU A 117 12.01 -3.51 -0.77
C LEU A 117 12.94 -2.43 -0.19
N ASP A 118 13.82 -1.86 -1.00
CA ASP A 118 14.75 -0.80 -0.59
C ASP A 118 14.01 0.43 -0.06
N ASN A 119 12.93 0.83 -0.73
CA ASN A 119 12.10 1.94 -0.26
C ASN A 119 11.47 1.61 1.09
N ALA A 120 10.94 0.40 1.28
CA ALA A 120 10.33 -0.02 2.53
C ALA A 120 11.35 -0.12 3.70
N VAL A 121 12.59 -0.48 3.40
CA VAL A 121 13.69 -0.53 4.39
C VAL A 121 14.19 0.88 4.73
N LYS A 122 14.30 1.77 3.74
CA LYS A 122 14.81 3.13 3.91
C LYS A 122 13.75 4.11 4.41
N SER A 123 12.46 3.83 4.17
CA SER A 123 11.40 4.73 4.59
C SER A 123 11.39 4.84 6.12
N LYS A 124 11.62 6.04 6.63
CA LYS A 124 11.26 6.36 8.00
C LYS A 124 9.76 6.19 8.10
N LYS A 125 9.27 5.52 9.11
CA LYS A 125 7.84 5.34 9.38
C LYS A 125 7.19 6.70 9.67
N SER A 126 7.04 7.52 8.65
CA SER A 126 6.41 8.83 8.79
C SER A 126 4.91 8.66 8.63
N LYS A 127 4.21 8.55 9.74
CA LYS A 127 2.78 8.79 9.75
C LYS A 127 2.55 10.27 9.64
N ASN A 128 1.76 10.67 8.67
CA ASN A 128 1.39 12.05 8.46
C ASN A 128 -0.12 12.21 8.60
N PHE A 129 -0.55 13.36 9.04
CA PHE A 129 -1.95 13.66 9.29
C PHE A 129 -2.40 14.80 8.41
N LEU A 130 -3.50 14.60 7.68
CA LEU A 130 -4.12 15.60 6.82
C LEU A 130 -5.54 15.86 7.30
N VAL A 131 -5.88 17.14 7.44
CA VAL A 131 -7.24 17.59 7.71
C VAL A 131 -7.70 18.48 6.58
N LEU A 132 -8.82 18.09 5.96
CA LEU A 132 -9.60 18.96 5.08
C LEU A 132 -10.80 19.46 5.87
N PHE A 133 -11.01 20.77 5.89
CA PHE A 133 -12.17 21.29 6.60
C PHE A 133 -12.59 22.66 6.11
N ASP A 134 -13.86 22.92 6.26
CA ASP A 134 -14.49 24.20 6.07
C ASP A 134 -15.52 24.49 7.17
N LYS A 135 -16.47 25.39 6.92
CA LYS A 135 -17.51 25.73 7.87
C LYS A 135 -18.41 24.53 8.20
N ASP A 136 -18.74 23.70 7.22
CA ASP A 136 -19.80 22.68 7.31
C ASP A 136 -19.25 21.25 7.35
N GLU A 137 -18.07 21.00 6.81
CA GLU A 137 -17.50 19.66 6.65
C GLU A 137 -16.09 19.55 7.27
N LEU A 138 -15.77 18.36 7.74
CA LEU A 138 -14.48 18.01 8.35
C LEU A 138 -14.10 16.58 7.97
N ILE A 139 -12.93 16.42 7.36
CA ILE A 139 -12.37 15.11 7.00
C ILE A 139 -10.95 15.03 7.53
N ALA A 140 -10.64 14.00 8.30
CA ALA A 140 -9.28 13.71 8.74
C ALA A 140 -8.79 12.41 8.14
N SER A 141 -7.53 12.42 7.72
CA SER A 141 -6.88 11.31 7.04
C SER A 141 -5.46 11.10 7.59
N GLU A 142 -5.07 9.85 7.76
CA GLU A 142 -3.66 9.46 7.89
C GLU A 142 -3.11 9.11 6.51
N PHE A 143 -1.85 9.46 6.26
CA PHE A 143 -1.15 9.04 5.05
C PHE A 143 0.31 8.73 5.32
N SER A 144 0.85 7.83 4.51
CA SER A 144 2.24 7.38 4.53
C SER A 144 2.83 7.43 3.12
N ASP A 145 4.06 6.95 2.95
CA ASP A 145 4.70 6.88 1.64
C ASP A 145 3.97 5.97 0.64
N PHE A 146 3.18 5.02 1.12
CA PHE A 146 2.56 3.97 0.30
C PHE A 146 1.03 4.05 0.24
N ASN A 147 0.38 4.69 1.20
CA ASN A 147 -1.06 4.64 1.31
C ASN A 147 -1.64 5.85 2.07
N TYR A 148 -2.96 6.06 1.91
CA TYR A 148 -3.71 6.96 2.78
C TYR A 148 -5.01 6.30 3.23
N SER A 149 -5.52 6.70 4.38
CA SER A 149 -6.80 6.25 4.92
C SER A 149 -7.57 7.41 5.54
N VAL A 150 -8.85 7.50 5.24
CA VAL A 150 -9.74 8.44 5.92
C VAL A 150 -10.07 7.87 7.29
N LEU A 151 -9.77 8.63 8.34
CA LEU A 151 -10.01 8.23 9.73
C LEU A 151 -11.43 8.55 10.15
N PHE A 152 -11.92 9.72 9.77
CA PHE A 152 -13.30 10.12 9.98
C PHE A 152 -13.73 11.21 9.01
N GLU A 153 -15.03 11.28 8.81
CA GLU A 153 -15.74 12.30 8.02
C GLU A 153 -16.94 12.81 8.82
N ARG A 154 -17.12 14.11 8.85
CA ARG A 154 -18.28 14.77 9.44
C ARG A 154 -18.87 15.78 8.47
N LYS A 155 -20.19 15.69 8.22
CA LYS A 155 -20.94 16.57 7.34
C LYS A 155 -22.06 17.27 8.11
N GLY A 156 -22.43 18.45 7.65
CA GLY A 156 -23.64 19.14 8.12
C GLY A 156 -23.53 19.73 9.52
N LEU A 157 -22.34 20.17 9.92
CA LEU A 157 -22.15 20.79 11.24
C LEU A 157 -22.81 22.18 11.38
N GLY A 158 -23.30 22.76 10.28
CA GLY A 158 -23.88 24.11 10.24
C GLY A 158 -25.42 24.21 10.18
N SER A 159 -26.18 23.10 10.22
CA SER A 159 -27.64 23.13 9.90
C SER A 159 -28.58 22.77 11.03
N LYS A 160 -28.21 22.83 12.31
CA LYS A 160 -29.17 22.77 13.40
C LYS A 160 -29.52 24.17 13.89
N LYS A 161 -30.48 24.80 13.26
CA LYS A 161 -31.31 25.87 13.85
C LYS A 161 -32.16 25.24 14.93
N TYR A 162 -31.66 25.11 16.16
CA TYR A 162 -32.53 25.06 17.35
C TYR A 162 -31.71 25.37 18.61
N VAL A 163 -32.08 26.51 19.24
CA VAL A 163 -31.99 26.87 20.66
C VAL A 163 -30.60 27.01 21.28
N HIS A 164 -30.24 28.31 21.47
CA HIS A 164 -29.48 28.88 22.61
C HIS A 164 -28.58 27.95 23.43
N THR A 165 -27.47 27.65 22.91
CA THR A 165 -26.15 27.67 23.54
C THR A 165 -25.16 27.86 22.39
N GLU A 166 -24.56 29.04 22.29
CA GLU A 166 -23.35 29.27 21.50
C GLU A 166 -22.20 28.51 22.17
N VAL A 167 -22.32 27.20 22.27
CA VAL A 167 -21.17 26.33 22.40
C VAL A 167 -20.55 26.38 21.03
N ASN A 168 -19.38 26.94 20.99
CA ASN A 168 -18.58 27.29 19.85
C ASN A 168 -18.40 26.05 18.99
N GLU A 169 -19.25 25.80 17.99
CA GLU A 169 -19.19 24.66 17.06
C GLU A 169 -17.79 24.54 16.46
N GLU A 170 -17.09 25.64 16.35
CA GLU A 170 -15.70 25.75 15.92
C GLU A 170 -14.76 25.09 16.96
N GLU A 171 -14.97 25.32 18.26
CA GLU A 171 -14.15 24.70 19.31
C GLU A 171 -14.36 23.18 19.39
N GLU A 172 -15.58 22.70 19.20
CA GLU A 172 -15.86 21.26 19.16
C GLU A 172 -15.09 20.56 18.03
N LYS A 173 -15.07 21.17 16.84
CA LYS A 173 -14.29 20.69 15.69
C LYS A 173 -12.80 20.64 16.02
N PHE A 174 -12.29 21.69 16.65
CA PHE A 174 -10.88 21.78 17.00
C PHE A 174 -10.47 20.77 18.08
N GLN A 175 -11.34 20.51 19.06
CA GLN A 175 -11.12 19.49 20.09
C GLN A 175 -11.11 18.07 19.50
N ILE A 176 -11.95 17.79 18.52
CA ILE A 176 -11.93 16.52 17.80
C ILE A 176 -10.57 16.33 17.13
N ILE A 177 -10.09 17.32 16.39
CA ILE A 177 -8.79 17.25 15.72
C ILE A 177 -7.65 17.12 16.73
N GLU A 178 -7.69 17.87 17.82
CA GLU A 178 -6.73 17.80 18.92
C GLU A 178 -6.61 16.38 19.47
N SER A 179 -7.72 15.66 19.66
CA SER A 179 -7.73 14.29 20.17
C SER A 179 -6.99 13.30 19.27
N TYR A 180 -6.99 13.53 17.96
CA TYR A 180 -6.22 12.72 17.02
C TYR A 180 -4.74 13.09 17.00
N LEU A 181 -4.40 14.34 17.27
CA LEU A 181 -3.01 14.84 17.28
C LEU A 181 -2.22 14.44 18.54
N LEU A 182 -2.85 13.78 19.50
CA LEU A 182 -2.15 13.11 20.62
C LEU A 182 -1.30 11.92 20.15
N ARG A 183 -1.48 11.48 18.93
CA ARG A 183 -0.63 10.47 18.28
C ARG A 183 0.62 11.13 17.71
N ASP A 184 1.70 10.36 17.58
CA ASP A 184 2.96 10.84 17.03
C ASP A 184 2.89 10.88 15.48
N TYR A 185 2.80 12.08 14.92
CA TYR A 185 2.83 12.34 13.48
C TYR A 185 4.09 13.10 13.09
N SER A 186 4.72 12.67 12.00
CA SER A 186 5.90 13.34 11.45
C SER A 186 5.55 14.69 10.80
N ASN A 187 4.41 14.76 10.13
CA ASN A 187 3.88 15.98 9.54
C ASN A 187 2.38 16.08 9.80
N VAL A 188 1.93 17.29 10.09
CA VAL A 188 0.51 17.64 10.25
C VAL A 188 0.17 18.75 9.26
N ILE A 189 -0.87 18.52 8.47
CA ILE A 189 -1.26 19.38 7.35
C ILE A 189 -2.72 19.76 7.49
N PHE A 190 -3.01 21.03 7.47
CA PHE A 190 -4.37 21.57 7.47
C PHE A 190 -4.68 22.25 6.15
N CYS A 191 -5.76 21.83 5.54
CA CYS A 191 -6.22 22.31 4.25
C CYS A 191 -7.68 22.78 4.37
N GLY A 192 -7.93 23.98 3.87
CA GLY A 192 -9.27 24.55 3.92
C GLY A 192 -9.36 25.91 3.27
N PRO A 193 -10.58 26.44 3.00
CA PRO A 193 -10.79 27.75 2.43
C PRO A 193 -10.58 28.88 3.45
N GLY A 194 -10.17 30.02 2.94
CA GLY A 194 -10.12 31.26 3.70
C GLY A 194 -9.29 31.16 5.00
N ILE A 195 -9.85 31.74 6.07
CA ILE A 195 -9.19 31.90 7.38
C ILE A 195 -9.31 30.65 8.29
N TRP A 196 -10.15 29.67 7.95
CA TRP A 196 -10.44 28.54 8.82
C TRP A 196 -9.22 27.71 9.15
N LYS A 197 -8.41 27.40 8.14
CA LYS A 197 -7.17 26.65 8.30
C LYS A 197 -6.17 27.35 9.23
N ASP A 198 -6.10 28.70 9.15
CA ASP A 198 -5.18 29.51 9.96
C ASP A 198 -5.63 29.57 11.42
N LYS A 199 -6.95 29.67 11.67
CA LYS A 199 -7.54 29.61 13.01
C LYS A 199 -7.24 28.27 13.69
N LEU A 200 -7.46 27.14 12.99
CA LEU A 200 -7.14 25.82 13.53
C LEU A 200 -5.64 25.68 13.80
N ALA A 201 -4.79 26.11 12.86
CA ALA A 201 -3.34 26.06 13.05
C ALA A 201 -2.88 26.86 14.27
N LYS A 202 -3.46 28.05 14.48
CA LYS A 202 -3.20 28.84 15.67
C LYS A 202 -3.65 28.15 16.95
N TYR A 203 -4.89 27.62 16.97
CA TYR A 203 -5.43 26.89 18.12
C TYR A 203 -4.52 25.71 18.53
N ILE A 204 -4.13 24.87 17.56
CA ILE A 204 -3.27 23.72 17.82
C ILE A 204 -1.87 24.15 18.29
N LYS A 205 -1.32 25.20 17.70
CA LYS A 205 -0.03 25.75 18.15
C LYS A 205 -0.10 26.25 19.59
N ASP A 206 -1.18 26.97 19.94
CA ASP A 206 -1.34 27.55 21.28
C ASP A 206 -1.64 26.48 22.34
N LYS A 207 -2.36 25.40 21.97
CA LYS A 207 -2.76 24.32 22.90
C LYS A 207 -1.66 23.29 23.14
N ILE A 208 -1.05 22.78 22.07
CA ILE A 208 -0.11 21.65 22.14
C ILE A 208 1.28 21.96 21.58
N GLY A 209 1.52 23.20 21.15
CA GLY A 209 2.83 23.63 20.65
C GLY A 209 3.26 23.01 19.30
N LEU A 210 2.35 22.30 18.61
CA LEU A 210 2.67 21.60 17.37
C LEU A 210 2.73 22.55 16.19
N LYS A 211 3.82 22.46 15.42
CA LYS A 211 3.96 23.19 14.15
C LYS A 211 3.23 22.41 13.06
N VAL A 212 2.29 23.09 12.41
CA VAL A 212 1.49 22.52 11.31
C VAL A 212 1.77 23.23 10.01
N MET A 213 1.60 22.52 8.89
CA MET A 213 1.62 23.10 7.55
C MET A 213 0.21 23.45 7.12
N VAL A 214 0.06 24.56 6.44
CA VAL A 214 -1.26 25.09 6.05
C VAL A 214 -1.30 25.31 4.55
N PHE A 215 -2.32 24.74 3.88
CA PHE A 215 -2.51 24.88 2.44
C PHE A 215 -3.92 25.37 2.13
N PRO A 216 -4.08 26.30 1.15
CA PRO A 216 -5.40 26.71 0.67
C PRO A 216 -6.03 25.57 -0.11
N TRP A 217 -7.28 25.21 0.24
CA TRP A 217 -8.03 24.16 -0.43
C TRP A 217 -9.54 24.46 -0.31
N SER A 218 -10.32 24.22 -1.36
CA SER A 218 -11.73 24.59 -1.41
C SER A 218 -12.72 23.43 -1.39
N ASP A 219 -12.26 22.23 -1.73
CA ASP A 219 -13.13 21.05 -1.80
C ASP A 219 -12.93 20.17 -0.56
N VAL A 220 -13.98 19.98 0.24
CA VAL A 220 -13.94 19.13 1.44
C VAL A 220 -14.80 17.91 1.17
N SER A 221 -14.25 16.95 0.45
CA SER A 221 -14.87 15.65 0.16
C SER A 221 -13.85 14.53 0.31
N THR A 222 -14.31 13.30 0.47
CA THR A 222 -13.45 12.14 0.56
C THR A 222 -12.59 11.97 -0.71
N SER A 223 -13.15 12.31 -1.87
CA SER A 223 -12.43 12.32 -3.14
C SER A 223 -11.41 13.46 -3.24
N ALA A 224 -11.62 14.56 -2.51
CA ALA A 224 -10.69 15.67 -2.47
C ALA A 224 -9.43 15.39 -1.67
N VAL A 225 -9.46 14.44 -0.72
CA VAL A 225 -8.27 14.01 0.05
C VAL A 225 -7.15 13.62 -0.90
N PHE A 226 -7.44 12.79 -1.88
CA PHE A 226 -6.46 12.36 -2.87
C PHE A 226 -5.90 13.52 -3.70
N LYS A 227 -6.76 14.43 -4.18
CA LYS A 227 -6.33 15.61 -4.96
C LYS A 227 -5.48 16.55 -4.13
N CYS A 228 -5.86 16.74 -2.87
CA CYS A 228 -5.10 17.57 -1.93
C CYS A 228 -3.72 16.96 -1.64
N LEU A 229 -3.63 15.66 -1.37
CA LEU A 229 -2.36 14.96 -1.19
C LEU A 229 -1.44 15.11 -2.41
N LYS A 230 -1.99 15.09 -3.62
CA LYS A 230 -1.24 15.33 -4.86
C LYS A 230 -0.66 16.74 -4.91
N GLU A 231 -1.41 17.77 -4.52
CA GLU A 231 -0.89 19.14 -4.49
C GLU A 231 0.13 19.35 -3.35
N VAL A 232 -0.14 18.79 -2.18
CA VAL A 232 0.78 18.81 -1.03
C VAL A 232 2.11 18.11 -1.37
N SER A 233 2.07 17.02 -2.14
CA SER A 233 3.29 16.33 -2.56
C SER A 233 4.23 17.21 -3.39
N LYS A 234 3.70 18.12 -4.21
CA LYS A 234 4.49 19.08 -4.97
C LYS A 234 5.24 20.10 -4.08
N SER A 235 4.78 20.31 -2.85
CA SER A 235 5.44 21.21 -1.88
C SER A 235 6.65 20.60 -1.18
N GLY A 236 7.04 19.38 -1.50
CA GLY A 236 8.20 18.69 -0.94
C GLY A 236 7.94 17.79 0.26
N VAL A 237 6.71 17.72 0.76
CA VAL A 237 6.36 16.86 1.93
C VAL A 237 6.37 15.37 1.57
N LEU A 238 6.05 15.04 0.32
CA LEU A 238 5.93 13.68 -0.20
C LEU A 238 6.77 13.41 -1.45
N VAL A 239 7.79 14.21 -1.72
CA VAL A 239 8.54 14.22 -3.00
C VAL A 239 9.04 12.84 -3.44
N ASN A 240 9.31 11.94 -2.53
CA ASN A 240 9.83 10.60 -2.82
C ASN A 240 8.85 9.47 -2.45
N SER A 241 7.59 9.79 -2.13
CA SER A 241 6.64 8.75 -1.77
C SER A 241 6.24 7.90 -2.97
N GLN A 242 6.04 6.61 -2.76
CA GLN A 242 5.52 5.70 -3.78
C GLN A 242 4.15 6.18 -4.29
N LEU A 243 3.31 6.67 -3.37
CA LEU A 243 1.99 7.24 -3.67
C LEU A 243 2.07 8.39 -4.68
N SER A 244 3.05 9.31 -4.50
CA SER A 244 3.25 10.43 -5.43
C SER A 244 3.63 9.95 -6.83
N LYS A 245 4.56 8.99 -6.92
CA LYS A 245 5.01 8.41 -8.20
C LYS A 245 3.87 7.71 -8.94
N GLU A 246 3.06 6.92 -8.23
CA GLU A 246 1.88 6.26 -8.81
C GLU A 246 0.90 7.28 -9.39
N ASN A 247 0.63 8.35 -8.64
CA ASN A 247 -0.27 9.42 -9.05
C ASN A 247 0.22 10.16 -10.31
N ASP A 248 1.51 10.48 -10.36
CA ASP A 248 2.11 11.21 -11.48
C ASP A 248 2.08 10.38 -12.75
N VAL A 249 2.44 9.10 -12.67
CA VAL A 249 2.48 8.21 -13.83
C VAL A 249 1.07 7.90 -14.37
N VAL A 250 0.08 7.64 -13.50
CA VAL A 250 -1.31 7.44 -13.93
C VAL A 250 -1.89 8.73 -14.52
N SER A 251 -1.56 9.90 -13.97
CA SER A 251 -1.99 11.18 -14.52
C SER A 251 -1.39 11.43 -15.91
N LEU A 252 -0.14 11.06 -16.12
CA LEU A 252 0.53 11.15 -17.43
C LEU A 252 -0.12 10.21 -18.45
N LEU A 253 -0.46 8.98 -18.03
CA LEU A 253 -1.21 8.04 -18.90
C LEU A 253 -2.55 8.65 -19.32
N LEU A 254 -3.33 9.22 -18.39
CA LEU A 254 -4.62 9.87 -18.70
C LEU A 254 -4.45 11.09 -19.62
N GLU A 255 -3.39 11.85 -19.44
CA GLU A 255 -3.09 12.98 -20.34
C GLU A 255 -2.77 12.50 -21.76
N ASN A 256 -1.98 11.45 -21.90
CA ASN A 256 -1.66 10.84 -23.19
C ASN A 256 -2.91 10.25 -23.88
N ILE A 257 -3.80 9.61 -23.13
CA ILE A 257 -5.11 9.15 -23.63
C ILE A 257 -5.91 10.33 -24.16
N ARG A 258 -5.98 11.45 -23.43
CA ARG A 258 -6.68 12.65 -23.84
C ARG A 258 -6.09 13.28 -25.11
N ARG A 259 -4.76 13.24 -25.24
CA ARG A 259 -4.04 13.72 -26.43
C ARG A 259 -4.13 12.76 -27.63
N GLY A 260 -4.57 11.52 -27.41
CA GLY A 260 -4.69 10.49 -28.45
C GLY A 260 -3.34 9.95 -28.95
N SER A 261 -2.26 10.04 -28.17
CA SER A 261 -0.92 9.62 -28.59
C SER A 261 -0.08 9.08 -27.42
N LYS A 262 0.87 8.19 -27.74
CA LYS A 262 1.87 7.65 -26.80
C LYS A 262 1.28 6.88 -25.63
N PHE A 263 0.24 6.10 -25.87
CA PHE A 263 -0.35 5.26 -24.85
C PHE A 263 -0.92 3.97 -25.43
N CYS A 264 -1.04 2.96 -24.59
CA CYS A 264 -1.98 1.86 -24.77
C CYS A 264 -2.49 1.41 -23.40
N TYR A 265 -3.64 0.75 -23.37
CA TYR A 265 -4.22 0.15 -22.18
C TYR A 265 -4.96 -1.14 -22.53
N GLY A 266 -5.21 -1.96 -21.50
CA GLY A 266 -5.70 -3.32 -21.65
C GLY A 266 -4.57 -4.29 -22.01
N PHE A 267 -4.68 -5.52 -21.52
CA PHE A 267 -3.58 -6.49 -21.52
C PHE A 267 -3.04 -6.79 -22.92
N ASP A 268 -3.91 -7.13 -23.87
CA ASP A 268 -3.49 -7.54 -25.22
C ASP A 268 -2.77 -6.42 -25.99
N ASN A 269 -3.24 -5.18 -25.85
CA ASN A 269 -2.61 -4.01 -26.47
C ASN A 269 -1.23 -3.74 -25.87
N CYS A 270 -1.12 -3.87 -24.54
CA CYS A 270 0.15 -3.71 -23.84
C CYS A 270 1.16 -4.78 -24.25
N VAL A 271 0.75 -6.04 -24.40
CA VAL A 271 1.61 -7.14 -24.88
C VAL A 271 2.24 -6.80 -26.24
N GLY A 272 1.43 -6.32 -27.19
CA GLY A 272 1.92 -5.91 -28.52
C GLY A 272 2.97 -4.80 -28.44
N SER A 273 2.71 -3.77 -27.63
CA SER A 273 3.62 -2.64 -27.45
C SER A 273 4.91 -3.00 -26.69
N ILE A 274 4.83 -3.92 -25.73
CA ILE A 274 6.00 -4.42 -24.99
C ILE A 274 6.90 -5.23 -25.93
N ASN A 275 6.32 -6.15 -26.72
CA ASN A 275 7.08 -6.97 -27.65
C ASN A 275 7.78 -6.15 -28.75
N SER A 276 7.20 -5.02 -29.14
CA SER A 276 7.83 -4.10 -30.12
C SER A 276 8.88 -3.16 -29.50
N GLY A 277 9.10 -3.21 -28.18
CA GLY A 277 10.06 -2.34 -27.47
C GLY A 277 9.64 -0.87 -27.38
N ALA A 278 8.38 -0.56 -27.68
CA ALA A 278 7.85 0.81 -27.70
C ALA A 278 7.56 1.39 -26.31
N VAL A 279 7.63 0.58 -25.25
CA VAL A 279 7.19 0.97 -23.92
C VAL A 279 8.27 1.76 -23.17
N GLU A 280 7.90 2.94 -22.70
CA GLU A 280 8.69 3.76 -21.76
C GLU A 280 8.36 3.39 -20.32
N VAL A 281 7.05 3.36 -19.97
CA VAL A 281 6.57 2.97 -18.63
C VAL A 281 5.43 1.97 -18.77
N PHE A 282 5.54 0.84 -18.09
CA PHE A 282 4.46 -0.15 -17.96
C PHE A 282 3.84 -0.04 -16.57
N LEU A 283 2.53 0.22 -16.54
CA LEU A 283 1.72 0.31 -15.33
C LEU A 283 0.93 -0.98 -15.14
N VAL A 284 1.01 -1.54 -13.95
CA VAL A 284 0.25 -2.76 -13.57
C VAL A 284 -0.42 -2.53 -12.23
N SER A 285 -1.71 -2.81 -12.12
CA SER A 285 -2.39 -2.68 -10.84
C SER A 285 -2.14 -3.89 -9.93
N THR A 286 -2.16 -3.66 -8.61
CA THR A 286 -2.00 -4.77 -7.64
C THR A 286 -3.11 -5.80 -7.79
N LYS A 287 -4.33 -5.38 -8.10
CA LYS A 287 -5.47 -6.27 -8.36
C LYS A 287 -5.22 -7.19 -9.55
N PHE A 288 -4.59 -6.69 -10.62
CA PHE A 288 -4.24 -7.51 -11.79
C PHE A 288 -3.21 -8.58 -11.43
N ILE A 289 -2.20 -8.21 -10.65
CA ILE A 289 -1.19 -9.14 -10.16
C ILE A 289 -1.83 -10.21 -9.27
N GLU A 290 -2.70 -9.81 -8.33
CA GLU A 290 -3.42 -10.73 -7.45
C GLU A 290 -4.28 -11.72 -8.25
N ASN A 291 -5.09 -11.22 -9.18
CA ASN A 291 -5.92 -12.06 -10.05
C ASN A 291 -5.08 -13.03 -10.88
N SER A 292 -3.95 -12.56 -11.42
CA SER A 292 -3.06 -13.43 -12.22
C SER A 292 -2.38 -14.53 -11.41
N LYS A 293 -2.14 -14.30 -10.11
CA LYS A 293 -1.68 -15.34 -9.18
C LYS A 293 -2.78 -16.36 -8.90
N ASP A 294 -4.04 -15.92 -8.86
CA ASP A 294 -5.19 -16.77 -8.57
C ASP A 294 -5.57 -17.67 -9.75
N ASP A 295 -5.53 -17.17 -10.97
CA ASP A 295 -5.85 -17.91 -12.20
C ASP A 295 -4.65 -18.65 -12.82
N GLY A 296 -3.45 -18.51 -12.23
CA GLY A 296 -2.21 -19.15 -12.68
C GLY A 296 -1.55 -18.48 -13.88
N SER A 297 -2.04 -17.34 -14.35
CA SER A 297 -1.44 -16.59 -15.48
C SER A 297 -0.24 -15.73 -15.07
N TYR A 298 0.12 -15.70 -13.79
CA TYR A 298 1.19 -14.85 -13.25
C TYR A 298 2.53 -15.02 -13.98
N VAL A 299 2.86 -16.24 -14.43
CA VAL A 299 4.11 -16.49 -15.17
C VAL A 299 4.19 -15.60 -16.41
N LYS A 300 3.11 -15.50 -17.18
CA LYS A 300 3.05 -14.64 -18.38
C LYS A 300 3.21 -13.16 -18.03
N VAL A 301 2.56 -12.71 -16.96
CA VAL A 301 2.66 -11.32 -16.48
C VAL A 301 4.09 -11.01 -16.02
N ASN A 302 4.71 -11.92 -15.30
CA ASN A 302 6.09 -11.80 -14.83
C ASN A 302 7.10 -11.75 -15.98
N ASP A 303 6.90 -12.57 -17.02
CA ASP A 303 7.75 -12.56 -18.21
C ASP A 303 7.64 -11.23 -18.97
N LEU A 304 6.44 -10.67 -19.08
CA LEU A 304 6.23 -9.34 -19.65
C LEU A 304 6.90 -8.23 -18.83
N MET A 305 6.78 -8.27 -17.50
CA MET A 305 7.45 -7.32 -16.62
C MET A 305 8.97 -7.38 -16.78
N ARG A 306 9.55 -8.60 -16.87
CA ARG A 306 10.98 -8.80 -17.16
C ARG A 306 11.38 -8.25 -18.51
N LEU A 307 10.57 -8.50 -19.55
CA LEU A 307 10.87 -8.02 -20.90
C LEU A 307 10.89 -6.49 -20.95
N VAL A 308 9.97 -5.82 -20.26
CA VAL A 308 9.97 -4.35 -20.13
C VAL A 308 11.29 -3.86 -19.52
N GLU A 309 11.74 -4.47 -18.40
CA GLU A 309 13.01 -4.08 -17.76
C GLU A 309 14.24 -4.37 -18.66
N GLN A 310 14.23 -5.48 -19.39
CA GLN A 310 15.29 -5.82 -20.34
C GLN A 310 15.38 -4.83 -21.51
N LEU A 311 14.23 -4.31 -21.94
CA LEU A 311 14.14 -3.29 -23.00
C LEU A 311 14.30 -1.85 -22.45
N ASN A 312 14.79 -1.69 -21.23
CA ASN A 312 14.98 -0.41 -20.55
C ASN A 312 13.69 0.42 -20.42
N GLY A 313 12.56 -0.22 -20.25
CA GLY A 313 11.32 0.40 -19.81
C GLY A 313 11.24 0.42 -18.28
N ASP A 314 10.55 1.40 -17.74
CA ASP A 314 10.23 1.44 -16.31
C ASP A 314 8.95 0.65 -16.00
N LEU A 315 8.94 0.00 -14.83
CA LEU A 315 7.77 -0.72 -14.32
C LEU A 315 7.24 -0.01 -13.08
N VAL A 316 5.94 0.26 -13.06
CA VAL A 316 5.25 0.89 -11.93
C VAL A 316 4.07 0.04 -11.51
N ILE A 317 4.13 -0.49 -10.28
CA ILE A 317 2.99 -1.17 -9.68
C ILE A 317 2.13 -0.14 -8.97
N VAL A 318 0.84 -0.11 -9.34
CA VAL A 318 -0.14 0.87 -8.83
C VAL A 318 -1.09 0.19 -7.85
N ASN A 319 -1.19 0.73 -6.64
CA ASN A 319 -2.02 0.15 -5.59
C ASN A 319 -3.52 0.37 -5.88
N SER A 320 -4.26 -0.70 -6.13
CA SER A 320 -5.71 -0.68 -6.43
C SER A 320 -6.58 -0.13 -5.29
N LYS A 321 -6.07 -0.04 -4.07
CA LYS A 321 -6.79 0.59 -2.94
C LYS A 321 -6.78 2.12 -3.04
N ASN A 322 -5.81 2.70 -3.75
CA ASN A 322 -5.69 4.13 -3.99
C ASN A 322 -6.55 4.56 -5.20
N GLU A 323 -6.82 5.85 -5.32
CA GLU A 323 -7.61 6.40 -6.44
C GLU A 323 -6.95 6.17 -7.80
N SER A 324 -5.62 6.32 -7.89
CA SER A 324 -4.86 6.01 -9.11
C SER A 324 -5.03 4.56 -9.56
N GLY A 325 -5.03 3.63 -8.59
CA GLY A 325 -5.24 2.21 -8.88
C GLY A 325 -6.67 1.93 -9.35
N LYS A 326 -7.68 2.54 -8.75
CA LYS A 326 -9.07 2.41 -9.20
C LYS A 326 -9.26 2.94 -10.63
N ILE A 327 -8.59 4.05 -10.96
CA ILE A 327 -8.59 4.60 -12.33
C ILE A 327 -7.95 3.60 -13.30
N LEU A 328 -6.77 3.07 -12.97
CA LEU A 328 -6.09 2.08 -13.80
C LEU A 328 -6.90 0.79 -13.94
N ASP A 329 -7.54 0.34 -12.86
CA ASP A 329 -8.44 -0.82 -12.90
C ASP A 329 -9.64 -0.59 -13.84
N GLY A 330 -10.17 0.62 -13.89
CA GLY A 330 -11.20 1.02 -14.84
C GLY A 330 -10.75 1.02 -16.31
N LEU A 331 -9.44 1.15 -16.57
CA LEU A 331 -8.83 1.06 -17.90
C LEU A 331 -8.41 -0.38 -18.29
N GLY A 332 -8.73 -1.39 -17.47
CA GLY A 332 -8.36 -2.78 -17.69
C GLY A 332 -7.12 -3.21 -16.90
N SER A 333 -6.82 -2.52 -15.83
CA SER A 333 -5.82 -2.86 -14.79
C SER A 333 -4.35 -2.81 -15.24
N VAL A 334 -4.11 -2.59 -16.54
CA VAL A 334 -2.76 -2.40 -17.12
C VAL A 334 -2.77 -1.29 -18.17
N GLY A 335 -1.65 -0.59 -18.27
CA GLY A 335 -1.45 0.47 -19.27
C GLY A 335 0.02 0.71 -19.55
N CYS A 336 0.30 1.30 -20.71
CA CYS A 336 1.65 1.70 -21.09
C CYS A 336 1.69 3.16 -21.53
N ILE A 337 2.76 3.82 -21.15
CA ILE A 337 3.22 5.08 -21.75
C ILE A 337 4.27 4.69 -22.80
N LEU A 338 4.11 5.18 -24.02
CA LEU A 338 4.95 4.84 -25.14
C LEU A 338 5.99 5.93 -25.43
N ARG A 339 7.15 5.52 -25.93
CA ARG A 339 8.26 6.42 -26.31
C ARG A 339 7.90 7.31 -27.51
N TYR A 340 7.15 6.76 -28.46
CA TYR A 340 6.79 7.40 -29.72
C TYR A 340 5.36 7.07 -30.15
#